data_99cdff316cdf935d9bb5b8fd968ed2d5
#
_entry.id   99cdff316cdf935d9bb5b8fd968ed2d5
#
_cell.length_a   1.000
_cell.length_b   1.000
_cell.length_c   1.000
_cell.angle_alpha   90.00
_cell.angle_beta   90.00
_cell.angle_gamma   90.00
#
_symmetry.space_group_name_H-M   'P 1'
#
loop_
_entity.id
_entity.type
_entity.pdbx_description
1 polymer ?
#
loop_
_entity_poly.entity_id
_entity_poly.type
_entity_poly.pdbx_seq_one_letter_code
_entity_poly.pdbx_strand_id
1 'polypeptide(L)'
;MLMPKRVKHRKTFRGTMRGKASRGNTITYGEYGIVATEPAWVKSNQIEAARVAITRYIKRGGKVWIKIFPDKPVTTKPAETRMGSGKGTLEYWVAVVKPGRVLFEISGVPEEVAKEALRLATHKLPVKCKIVSRADLEGGAGSEN
;
A
#
# COMPACT_ATOMS: atom_id res chain seq x y z
N MET A 1 2.18 -4.94 14.12
CA MET A 1 1.86 -4.77 12.71
C MET A 1 0.45 -4.29 12.51
N LEU A 2 0.18 -3.69 11.38
CA LEU A 2 -1.15 -3.19 11.09
C LEU A 2 -2.13 -4.34 10.88
N MET A 3 -3.27 -4.27 11.56
CA MET A 3 -4.34 -5.23 11.35
C MET A 3 -5.63 -4.65 11.91
N PRO A 4 -6.79 -5.11 11.43
CA PRO A 4 -8.05 -4.59 11.93
C PRO A 4 -8.26 -4.91 13.40
N LYS A 5 -8.88 -3.99 14.12
CA LYS A 5 -9.19 -4.20 15.53
C LYS A 5 -10.32 -5.18 15.70
N ARG A 6 -11.27 -5.17 14.78
CA ARG A 6 -12.40 -6.11 14.80
C ARG A 6 -12.49 -6.82 13.48
N VAL A 7 -12.78 -8.10 13.52
CA VAL A 7 -12.86 -8.91 12.32
C VAL A 7 -14.14 -9.72 12.37
N LYS A 8 -15.04 -9.43 11.43
CA LYS A 8 -16.25 -10.22 11.32
C LYS A 8 -15.94 -11.64 10.87
N HIS A 9 -15.08 -11.72 9.86
CA HIS A 9 -14.65 -13.01 9.34
C HIS A 9 -13.14 -13.02 9.35
N ARG A 10 -12.56 -13.96 10.04
CA ARG A 10 -11.12 -14.05 10.10
C ARG A 10 -10.51 -14.46 8.78
N LYS A 11 -11.25 -15.20 7.99
CA LYS A 11 -10.75 -15.71 6.72
C LYS A 11 -11.72 -15.33 5.62
N THR A 12 -11.19 -14.97 4.47
CA THR A 12 -12.01 -14.60 3.33
C THR A 12 -11.53 -15.34 2.10
N PHE A 13 -12.39 -15.37 1.09
CA PHE A 13 -12.00 -15.94 -0.18
C PHE A 13 -11.08 -15.00 -0.93
N ARG A 14 -10.27 -15.58 -1.80
CA ARG A 14 -9.40 -14.79 -2.63
C ARG A 14 -10.26 -14.03 -3.64
N GLY A 15 -10.09 -12.72 -3.70
CA GLY A 15 -10.83 -11.90 -4.63
C GLY A 15 -10.10 -11.70 -5.94
N THR A 16 -10.71 -10.91 -6.79
CA THR A 16 -10.12 -10.55 -8.07
C THR A 16 -9.35 -9.24 -7.91
N MET A 17 -8.27 -9.09 -8.67
CA MET A 17 -7.45 -7.89 -8.64
C MET A 17 -7.58 -7.12 -9.95
N ARG A 18 -8.67 -7.31 -10.67
CA ARG A 18 -8.89 -6.61 -11.92
C ARG A 18 -9.32 -5.17 -11.69
N GLY A 19 -9.11 -4.36 -12.71
CA GLY A 19 -9.60 -2.99 -12.72
C GLY A 19 -8.63 -2.01 -12.10
N LYS A 20 -9.01 -0.75 -12.15
CA LYS A 20 -8.24 0.33 -11.57
C LYS A 20 -8.89 0.80 -10.30
N ALA A 21 -8.11 1.47 -9.47
CA ALA A 21 -8.65 2.02 -8.24
C ALA A 21 -9.65 3.12 -8.56
N SER A 22 -10.84 3.03 -7.96
CA SER A 22 -11.85 4.08 -8.09
C SER A 22 -11.81 5.01 -6.90
N ARG A 23 -11.17 4.58 -5.81
CA ARG A 23 -11.00 5.40 -4.62
C ARG A 23 -9.54 5.36 -4.22
N GLY A 24 -9.12 6.39 -3.49
CA GLY A 24 -7.74 6.45 -3.04
C GLY A 24 -6.77 6.66 -4.17
N ASN A 25 -7.19 7.30 -5.26
CA ASN A 25 -6.34 7.54 -6.41
C ASN A 25 -5.90 9.01 -6.50
N THR A 26 -6.11 9.79 -5.46
CA THR A 26 -5.66 11.18 -5.41
C THR A 26 -4.88 11.41 -4.13
N ILE A 27 -4.01 12.41 -4.15
CA ILE A 27 -3.29 12.82 -2.95
C ILE A 27 -4.18 13.76 -2.17
N THR A 28 -4.45 13.42 -0.91
CA THR A 28 -5.39 14.14 -0.09
C THR A 28 -4.71 15.05 0.92
N TYR A 29 -3.72 14.54 1.64
CA TYR A 29 -3.09 15.27 2.73
C TYR A 29 -1.68 15.74 2.41
N GLY A 30 -0.97 14.99 1.59
CA GLY A 30 0.42 15.28 1.31
C GLY A 30 0.62 16.12 0.05
N GLU A 31 1.88 16.28 -0.31
CA GLU A 31 2.26 16.98 -1.53
C GLU A 31 2.79 16.01 -2.56
N TYR A 32 3.35 14.90 -2.11
CA TYR A 32 3.90 13.86 -2.98
C TYR A 32 3.43 12.51 -2.50
N GLY A 33 3.37 11.56 -3.40
CA GLY A 33 2.94 10.22 -3.01
C GLY A 33 3.45 9.16 -3.95
N ILE A 34 3.23 7.91 -3.54
CA ILE A 34 3.56 6.74 -4.33
C ILE A 34 2.25 6.16 -4.86
N VAL A 35 2.19 5.91 -6.14
CA VAL A 35 1.01 5.34 -6.79
C VAL A 35 1.39 4.00 -7.38
N ALA A 36 0.59 2.98 -7.10
CA ALA A 36 0.81 1.66 -7.67
C ALA A 36 0.51 1.66 -9.16
N THR A 37 1.35 1.00 -9.95
CA THR A 37 1.14 0.91 -11.37
C THR A 37 0.67 -0.47 -11.81
N GLU A 38 0.58 -1.39 -10.88
CA GLU A 38 0.10 -2.74 -11.14
C GLU A 38 -0.64 -3.25 -9.91
N PRO A 39 -1.48 -4.28 -10.04
CA PRO A 39 -2.18 -4.82 -8.88
C PRO A 39 -1.24 -5.65 -8.03
N ALA A 40 -1.50 -5.66 -6.72
CA ALA A 40 -0.67 -6.46 -5.81
C ALA A 40 -1.37 -6.60 -4.46
N TRP A 41 -0.92 -7.58 -3.70
CA TRP A 41 -1.27 -7.73 -2.30
C TRP A 41 -0.07 -7.25 -1.49
N VAL A 42 -0.26 -6.23 -0.70
CA VAL A 42 0.81 -5.65 0.10
C VAL A 42 0.62 -6.10 1.55
N LYS A 43 1.62 -6.80 2.07
CA LYS A 43 1.53 -7.32 3.43
C LYS A 43 1.73 -6.23 4.46
N SER A 44 1.20 -6.43 5.65
CA SER A 44 1.33 -5.43 6.70
C SER A 44 2.78 -5.16 7.05
N ASN A 45 3.64 -6.17 7.03
CA ASN A 45 5.05 -5.94 7.32
C ASN A 45 5.75 -5.15 6.21
N GLN A 46 5.28 -5.28 4.97
CA GLN A 46 5.82 -4.48 3.86
C GLN A 46 5.40 -3.02 3.99
N ILE A 47 4.15 -2.79 4.40
CA ILE A 47 3.67 -1.43 4.64
C ILE A 47 4.49 -0.78 5.74
N GLU A 48 4.72 -1.51 6.81
CA GLU A 48 5.49 -0.99 7.93
C GLU A 48 6.94 -0.71 7.54
N ALA A 49 7.54 -1.61 6.77
CA ALA A 49 8.91 -1.42 6.30
C ALA A 49 9.04 -0.18 5.42
N ALA A 50 8.07 0.04 4.54
CA ALA A 50 8.08 1.21 3.68
C ALA A 50 7.94 2.49 4.49
N ARG A 51 7.03 2.49 5.47
CA ARG A 51 6.85 3.64 6.35
C ARG A 51 8.14 3.98 7.08
N VAL A 52 8.81 2.97 7.61
CA VAL A 52 10.06 3.17 8.33
C VAL A 52 11.14 3.73 7.41
N ALA A 53 11.20 3.23 6.18
CA ALA A 53 12.18 3.74 5.22
C ALA A 53 11.98 5.23 4.97
N ILE A 54 10.72 5.65 4.81
CA ILE A 54 10.43 7.06 4.60
C ILE A 54 10.80 7.88 5.81
N THR A 55 10.34 7.47 7.01
CA THR A 55 10.57 8.27 8.19
C THR A 55 12.04 8.36 8.56
N ARG A 56 12.81 7.32 8.30
CA ARG A 56 14.25 7.38 8.55
C ARG A 56 14.94 8.38 7.66
N TYR A 57 14.51 8.45 6.41
CA TYR A 57 15.16 9.35 5.47
C TYR A 57 14.83 10.81 5.77
N ILE A 58 13.55 11.11 6.01
CA ILE A 58 13.15 12.49 6.27
C ILE A 58 13.38 12.90 7.73
N LYS A 59 13.68 11.92 8.57
CA LYS A 59 13.90 12.14 10.00
C LYS A 59 12.68 12.82 10.61
N ARG A 60 12.84 14.00 11.20
CA ARG A 60 11.70 14.69 11.80
C ARG A 60 11.15 15.80 10.94
N GLY A 61 11.58 15.86 9.69
CA GLY A 61 11.31 17.01 8.85
C GLY A 61 10.00 17.02 8.12
N GLY A 62 9.15 16.04 8.30
CA GLY A 62 7.92 16.03 7.54
C GLY A 62 6.91 15.10 8.13
N LYS A 63 5.82 14.90 7.39
CA LYS A 63 4.74 13.99 7.78
C LYS A 63 4.52 12.94 6.72
N VAL A 64 4.14 11.75 7.16
CA VAL A 64 3.86 10.62 6.29
C VAL A 64 2.48 10.11 6.60
N TRP A 65 1.70 9.84 5.56
CA TRP A 65 0.39 9.22 5.71
C TRP A 65 0.40 7.89 4.99
N ILE A 66 -0.11 6.85 5.66
CA ILE A 66 -0.32 5.55 5.05
C ILE A 66 -1.75 5.54 4.53
N LYS A 67 -1.91 5.34 3.22
CA LYS A 67 -3.22 5.44 2.58
C LYS A 67 -3.86 4.10 2.31
N ILE A 68 -3.21 3.00 2.69
CA ILE A 68 -3.76 1.66 2.53
C ILE A 68 -3.76 0.97 3.88
N PHE A 69 -4.64 0.01 4.05
CA PHE A 69 -4.72 -0.73 5.29
C PHE A 69 -4.87 -2.22 4.99
N PRO A 70 -4.16 -3.08 5.70
CA PRO A 70 -4.19 -4.51 5.44
C PRO A 70 -5.40 -5.15 6.13
N ASP A 71 -6.54 -5.14 5.44
CA ASP A 71 -7.77 -5.65 6.02
C ASP A 71 -8.19 -7.01 5.49
N LYS A 72 -7.42 -7.60 4.58
CA LYS A 72 -7.75 -8.91 4.03
C LYS A 72 -6.87 -9.99 4.67
N PRO A 73 -7.46 -10.97 5.34
CA PRO A 73 -6.68 -12.06 5.91
C PRO A 73 -6.29 -13.07 4.84
N VAL A 74 -5.07 -13.56 4.92
CA VAL A 74 -4.58 -14.58 4.00
C VAL A 74 -4.17 -15.79 4.82
N THR A 75 -4.59 -16.96 4.37
CA THR A 75 -4.31 -18.20 5.07
C THR A 75 -3.50 -19.11 4.18
N THR A 76 -2.71 -19.97 4.82
CA THR A 76 -1.98 -21.02 4.12
C THR A 76 -2.29 -22.32 4.78
N LYS A 77 -2.26 -23.40 4.02
CA LYS A 77 -2.43 -24.72 4.59
C LYS A 77 -1.09 -25.25 5.07
N PRO A 78 -1.04 -25.80 6.27
CA PRO A 78 0.20 -26.44 6.72
C PRO A 78 0.56 -27.61 5.78
N ALA A 79 1.82 -27.96 5.75
CA ALA A 79 2.29 -29.02 4.86
C ALA A 79 1.60 -30.34 5.14
N GLU A 80 1.24 -30.59 6.41
CA GLU A 80 0.59 -31.84 6.78
C GLU A 80 -0.92 -31.81 6.61
N THR A 81 -1.50 -30.69 6.23
CA THR A 81 -2.94 -30.61 6.10
C THR A 81 -3.41 -31.46 4.95
N ARG A 82 -4.31 -32.39 5.22
CA ARG A 82 -4.86 -33.22 4.16
C ARG A 82 -5.91 -32.48 3.39
N MET A 83 -6.14 -32.92 2.17
CA MET A 83 -7.18 -32.34 1.36
C MET A 83 -8.51 -32.47 2.04
N GLY A 84 -9.32 -31.43 1.93
CA GLY A 84 -10.62 -31.43 2.53
C GLY A 84 -10.69 -30.98 3.96
N SER A 85 -9.56 -30.64 4.56
CA SER A 85 -9.58 -30.21 5.94
C SER A 85 -9.98 -28.75 6.13
N GLY A 86 -10.45 -28.08 5.11
CA GLY A 86 -10.90 -26.72 5.25
C GLY A 86 -9.76 -25.71 5.09
N LYS A 87 -10.02 -24.47 5.51
CA LYS A 87 -9.04 -23.40 5.39
C LYS A 87 -7.92 -23.57 6.39
N GLY A 88 -6.74 -23.16 6.01
CA GLY A 88 -5.61 -23.19 6.90
C GLY A 88 -5.67 -22.09 7.95
N THR A 89 -4.63 -22.02 8.75
CA THR A 89 -4.52 -21.03 9.80
C THR A 89 -4.32 -19.65 9.21
N LEU A 90 -4.82 -18.64 9.91
CA LEU A 90 -4.57 -17.25 9.53
C LEU A 90 -3.07 -16.97 9.60
N GLU A 91 -2.51 -16.49 8.50
CA GLU A 91 -1.08 -16.24 8.40
C GLU A 91 -0.73 -14.78 8.52
N TYR A 92 -1.38 -13.96 7.75
CA TYR A 92 -1.02 -12.54 7.71
C TYR A 92 -2.15 -11.74 7.07
N TRP A 93 -2.00 -10.44 7.16
CA TRP A 93 -2.98 -9.50 6.61
C TRP A 93 -2.37 -8.75 5.44
N VAL A 94 -3.18 -8.46 4.43
CA VAL A 94 -2.72 -7.74 3.24
C VAL A 94 -3.72 -6.66 2.87
N ALA A 95 -3.21 -5.64 2.20
CA ALA A 95 -4.02 -4.65 1.51
C ALA A 95 -4.07 -5.04 0.04
N VAL A 96 -5.28 -5.09 -0.52
CA VAL A 96 -5.44 -5.37 -1.95
C VAL A 96 -5.32 -4.06 -2.69
N VAL A 97 -4.33 -3.95 -3.56
CA VAL A 97 -4.02 -2.70 -4.24
C VAL A 97 -4.28 -2.87 -5.72
N LYS A 98 -4.96 -1.89 -6.31
CA LYS A 98 -5.22 -1.84 -7.75
C LYS A 98 -4.39 -0.72 -8.36
N PRO A 99 -4.11 -0.79 -9.67
CA PRO A 99 -3.37 0.28 -10.32
C PRO A 99 -4.03 1.63 -10.11
N GLY A 100 -3.24 2.65 -9.84
CA GLY A 100 -3.75 3.98 -9.59
C GLY A 100 -3.95 4.32 -8.14
N ARG A 101 -3.84 3.34 -7.24
CA ARG A 101 -4.04 3.57 -5.81
C ARG A 101 -2.84 4.28 -5.22
N VAL A 102 -3.10 5.35 -4.46
CA VAL A 102 -2.05 6.03 -3.71
C VAL A 102 -1.78 5.22 -2.45
N LEU A 103 -0.52 4.85 -2.24
CA LEU A 103 -0.13 4.00 -1.12
C LEU A 103 0.36 4.80 0.07
N PHE A 104 1.19 5.81 -0.19
CA PHE A 104 1.75 6.67 0.85
C PHE A 104 1.74 8.09 0.36
N GLU A 105 1.63 9.04 1.31
CA GLU A 105 1.75 10.46 1.01
C GLU A 105 2.76 11.07 1.97
N ILE A 106 3.41 12.13 1.51
CA ILE A 106 4.42 12.81 2.30
C ILE A 106 4.29 14.31 2.08
N SER A 107 4.55 15.09 3.13
CA SER A 107 4.58 16.54 3.02
C SER A 107 5.59 17.12 3.98
N GLY A 108 5.85 18.41 3.82
CA GLY A 108 6.70 19.12 4.77
C GLY A 108 8.19 18.97 4.51
N VAL A 109 8.58 18.48 3.33
CA VAL A 109 9.99 18.34 2.95
C VAL A 109 10.17 18.83 1.52
N PRO A 110 11.39 19.21 1.15
CA PRO A 110 11.66 19.62 -0.25
C PRO A 110 11.41 18.48 -1.21
N GLU A 111 11.15 18.85 -2.45
CA GLU A 111 10.82 17.87 -3.49
C GLU A 111 11.89 16.79 -3.62
N GLU A 112 13.14 17.17 -3.61
CA GLU A 112 14.22 16.20 -3.77
C GLU A 112 14.23 15.19 -2.62
N VAL A 113 14.03 15.67 -1.41
CA VAL A 113 13.99 14.80 -0.24
C VAL A 113 12.78 13.89 -0.31
N ALA A 114 11.62 14.43 -0.69
CA ALA A 114 10.41 13.64 -0.78
C ALA A 114 10.56 12.53 -1.81
N LYS A 115 11.09 12.85 -2.98
CA LYS A 115 11.25 11.85 -4.04
C LYS A 115 12.20 10.74 -3.63
N GLU A 116 13.29 11.08 -2.96
CA GLU A 116 14.24 10.07 -2.53
C GLU A 116 13.65 9.19 -1.43
N ALA A 117 12.96 9.79 -0.48
CA ALA A 117 12.32 9.01 0.58
C ALA A 117 11.31 8.02 0.00
N LEU A 118 10.50 8.48 -0.95
CA LEU A 118 9.51 7.62 -1.57
C LEU A 118 10.15 6.54 -2.42
N ARG A 119 11.26 6.87 -3.09
CA ARG A 119 11.99 5.87 -3.85
C ARG A 119 12.48 4.74 -2.95
N LEU A 120 13.00 5.10 -1.79
CA LEU A 120 13.46 4.08 -0.84
C LEU A 120 12.30 3.21 -0.38
N ALA A 121 11.13 3.81 -0.20
CA ALA A 121 9.95 3.04 0.21
C ALA A 121 9.53 2.05 -0.86
N THR A 122 9.66 2.41 -2.15
CA THR A 122 9.23 1.50 -3.20
C THR A 122 10.04 0.21 -3.19
N HIS A 123 11.27 0.24 -2.69
CA HIS A 123 12.08 -0.97 -2.61
C HIS A 123 11.58 -1.95 -1.55
N LYS A 124 10.72 -1.50 -0.66
CA LYS A 124 10.14 -2.36 0.38
C LYS A 124 8.79 -2.91 -0.02
N LEU A 125 8.23 -2.43 -1.12
CA LEU A 125 6.90 -2.82 -1.56
C LEU A 125 7.00 -3.87 -2.67
N PRO A 126 6.03 -4.78 -2.76
CA PRO A 126 6.06 -5.86 -3.74
C PRO A 126 5.50 -5.46 -5.09
N VAL A 127 5.21 -4.19 -5.29
CA VAL A 127 4.48 -3.72 -6.45
C VAL A 127 5.27 -2.59 -7.10
N LYS A 128 5.17 -2.49 -8.39
CA LYS A 128 5.77 -1.38 -9.11
C LYS A 128 4.98 -0.12 -8.84
N CYS A 129 5.70 0.96 -8.59
CA CYS A 129 5.09 2.21 -8.21
C CYS A 129 5.74 3.35 -8.96
N LYS A 130 5.03 4.47 -9.03
CA LYS A 130 5.61 5.71 -9.52
C LYS A 130 5.39 6.78 -8.47
N ILE A 131 6.27 7.77 -8.46
CA ILE A 131 6.19 8.88 -7.53
C ILE A 131 5.50 10.02 -8.25
N VAL A 132 4.49 10.59 -7.60
CA VAL A 132 3.69 11.67 -8.19
C VAL A 132 3.60 12.81 -7.20
N SER A 133 3.33 14.00 -7.73
CA SER A 133 3.02 15.15 -6.89
C SER A 133 1.53 15.38 -6.94
N ARG A 134 1.02 16.17 -5.99
CA ARG A 134 -0.38 16.53 -6.01
C ARG A 134 -0.72 17.27 -7.31
N ALA A 135 0.20 18.13 -7.74
CA ALA A 135 -0.02 18.87 -8.98
C ALA A 135 -0.11 17.93 -10.18
N ASP A 136 0.71 16.87 -10.20
CA ASP A 136 0.66 15.90 -11.28
C ASP A 136 -0.71 15.27 -11.39
N LEU A 137 -1.28 14.85 -10.26
CA LEU A 137 -2.57 14.19 -10.28
C LEU A 137 -3.70 15.14 -10.56
N GLU A 138 -3.68 16.33 -9.97
CA GLU A 138 -4.74 17.29 -10.19
C GLU A 138 -4.67 17.89 -11.59
N GLY A 139 -3.48 18.29 -12.02
CA GLY A 139 -3.33 18.86 -13.34
C GLY A 139 -3.48 17.84 -14.44
N GLY A 140 -3.14 16.59 -14.14
CA GLY A 140 -3.20 15.54 -15.13
C GLY A 140 -4.52 14.82 -15.23
N ALA A 141 -5.47 15.21 -14.42
CA ALA A 141 -6.74 14.48 -14.39
C ALA A 141 -7.37 14.42 -15.76
N GLY A 142 -7.24 15.45 -16.51
CA GLY A 142 -7.80 15.45 -17.84
C GLY A 142 -6.91 14.82 -18.88
N SER A 143 -5.66 14.68 -18.57
CA SER A 143 -4.75 14.17 -19.59
C SER A 143 -4.28 12.77 -19.31
N GLU A 144 -4.80 12.11 -18.36
CA GLU A 144 -4.37 10.96 -18.04
C GLU A 144 -4.47 10.01 -18.89
N ASN A 145 -4.38 9.57 -19.17
CA ASN A 145 -4.46 8.63 -20.02
C ASN A 145 -3.59 7.70 -20.01
#